data_9a3e9c35c609e57d05d5433c2bb7e150
#
_entry.id   9a3e9c35c609e57d05d5433c2bb7e150
#
_cell.length_a   1.000
_cell.length_b   1.000
_cell.length_c   1.000
_cell.angle_alpha   90.00
_cell.angle_beta   90.00
_cell.angle_gamma   90.00
#
_symmetry.space_group_name_H-M   'P 1'
#
loop_
_entity.id
_entity.type
_entity.pdbx_description
1 polymer ?
#
loop_
_entity_poly.entity_id
_entity_poly.type
_entity_poly.pdbx_seq_one_letter_code
_entity_poly.pdbx_strand_id
1 'polypeptide(L)'
;MIESTSAKLQNIFLPSTNKALARVLQDIAPEKFAQLSQAKDLSSILTSIFKDSATNELQNQKLLELLQNNPTLKELGSIKTSMKDFLLLLQNEKQNLPIEKNLQAMMGDIKNIDDKVLKAKLENSGIFLESKLKNLNPQDAKIQELLSNDFKAALLKTKQELQNIPFENKIQLLNIVDKLSLQIDYYQLLSHLSNGSAMYIPYQFDALEDGSFSIKKDTNDAYFCDIDLTLKEYGDLHIRLGLFEKKYLNVNISTPNKELKQRLQSALQELKEQLTSTGLSVKDIRFIDPMQTKYASEDDDIKLGFEVKI
;
A
#
# COMPACT_ATOMS: atom_id res chain seq x y z
N MET A 1 -4.60 -3.71 25.60
CA MET A 1 -4.58 -2.30 25.14
C MET A 1 -4.58 -2.14 23.60
N ILE A 2 -4.84 -3.21 22.84
CA ILE A 2 -4.94 -3.19 21.36
C ILE A 2 -6.38 -2.94 20.88
N GLU A 3 -7.39 -3.30 21.68
CA GLU A 3 -8.81 -3.15 21.31
C GLU A 3 -9.28 -1.68 21.17
N SER A 4 -8.68 -0.74 21.89
CA SER A 4 -9.08 0.68 21.80
C SER A 4 -8.61 1.36 20.52
N THR A 5 -7.61 0.79 19.82
CA THR A 5 -7.05 1.35 18.60
C THR A 5 -7.90 0.97 17.37
N SER A 6 -8.45 -0.25 17.35
CA SER A 6 -9.31 -0.74 16.26
C SER A 6 -10.62 0.06 16.15
N ALA A 7 -11.33 0.28 17.26
CA ALA A 7 -12.60 1.04 17.25
C ALA A 7 -12.40 2.52 16.84
N LYS A 8 -11.24 3.10 17.18
CA LYS A 8 -10.90 4.46 16.75
C LYS A 8 -10.54 4.58 15.27
N LEU A 9 -9.98 3.54 14.64
CA LEU A 9 -9.65 3.52 13.22
C LEU A 9 -10.91 3.36 12.34
N GLN A 10 -11.93 2.68 12.81
CA GLN A 10 -13.19 2.46 12.06
C GLN A 10 -13.90 3.77 11.65
N ASN A 11 -13.71 4.86 12.42
CA ASN A 11 -14.31 6.15 12.10
C ASN A 11 -13.54 6.96 11.03
N ILE A 12 -12.39 6.47 10.54
CA ILE A 12 -11.60 7.12 9.50
C ILE A 12 -12.05 6.65 8.11
N PHE A 13 -12.54 5.40 8.01
CA PHE A 13 -12.96 4.81 6.75
C PHE A 13 -14.45 5.04 6.50
N LEU A 14 -14.76 6.23 5.99
CA LEU A 14 -16.09 6.62 5.55
C LEU A 14 -16.05 6.97 4.06
N PRO A 15 -17.16 6.85 3.32
CA PRO A 15 -17.21 7.25 1.92
C PRO A 15 -16.83 8.72 1.68
N SER A 16 -17.02 9.57 2.70
CA SER A 16 -16.62 10.99 2.67
C SER A 16 -15.12 11.23 2.82
N THR A 17 -14.40 10.29 3.44
CA THR A 17 -12.95 10.41 3.74
C THR A 17 -12.09 9.46 2.92
N ASN A 18 -12.66 8.38 2.37
CA ASN A 18 -11.97 7.40 1.55
C ASN A 18 -12.71 7.18 0.23
N LYS A 19 -12.13 7.67 -0.86
CA LYS A 19 -12.73 7.59 -2.21
C LYS A 19 -12.79 6.17 -2.76
N ALA A 20 -11.85 5.29 -2.38
CA ALA A 20 -11.87 3.90 -2.80
C ALA A 20 -13.06 3.16 -2.18
N LEU A 21 -13.34 3.39 -0.90
CA LEU A 21 -14.56 2.88 -0.27
C LEU A 21 -15.81 3.44 -0.95
N ALA A 22 -15.86 4.75 -1.18
CA ALA A 22 -16.99 5.37 -1.86
C ALA A 22 -17.23 4.72 -3.23
N ARG A 23 -16.18 4.44 -4.00
CA ARG A 23 -16.29 3.83 -5.33
C ARG A 23 -16.83 2.41 -5.26
N VAL A 24 -16.28 1.57 -4.38
CA VAL A 24 -16.76 0.21 -4.19
C VAL A 24 -18.23 0.22 -3.80
N LEU A 25 -18.64 1.09 -2.88
CA LEU A 25 -20.04 1.19 -2.42
C LEU A 25 -21.01 1.65 -3.52
N GLN A 26 -20.58 2.57 -4.38
CA GLN A 26 -21.36 2.98 -5.55
C GLN A 26 -21.61 1.83 -6.52
N ASP A 27 -20.60 0.99 -6.72
CA ASP A 27 -20.70 -0.12 -7.67
C ASP A 27 -21.55 -1.27 -7.16
N ILE A 28 -21.53 -1.56 -5.84
CA ILE A 28 -22.25 -2.71 -5.24
C ILE A 28 -23.64 -2.36 -4.69
N ALA A 29 -23.89 -1.12 -4.31
CA ALA A 29 -25.13 -0.69 -3.70
C ALA A 29 -25.51 0.76 -4.11
N PRO A 30 -25.66 1.06 -5.40
CA PRO A 30 -25.90 2.43 -5.89
C PRO A 30 -27.16 3.06 -5.27
N GLU A 31 -28.23 2.28 -5.09
CA GLU A 31 -29.49 2.75 -4.51
C GLU A 31 -29.36 3.16 -3.04
N LYS A 32 -28.43 2.54 -2.31
CA LYS A 32 -28.19 2.81 -0.89
C LYS A 32 -27.04 3.77 -0.65
N PHE A 33 -26.31 4.16 -1.68
CA PHE A 33 -25.08 4.94 -1.54
C PHE A 33 -25.29 6.25 -0.76
N ALA A 34 -26.39 6.97 -1.02
CA ALA A 34 -26.71 8.20 -0.30
C ALA A 34 -26.87 7.97 1.21
N GLN A 35 -27.52 6.85 1.61
CA GLN A 35 -27.67 6.46 3.02
C GLN A 35 -26.32 6.02 3.62
N LEU A 36 -25.55 5.21 2.90
CA LEU A 36 -24.24 4.71 3.35
C LEU A 36 -23.23 5.84 3.51
N SER A 37 -23.32 6.89 2.70
CA SER A 37 -22.46 8.08 2.79
C SER A 37 -22.67 8.89 4.09
N GLN A 38 -23.78 8.70 4.78
CA GLN A 38 -24.10 9.34 6.06
C GLN A 38 -23.80 8.44 7.27
N ALA A 39 -23.26 7.24 7.05
CA ALA A 39 -22.93 6.33 8.13
C ALA A 39 -21.82 6.91 9.03
N LYS A 40 -21.86 6.56 10.31
CA LYS A 40 -20.93 7.09 11.32
C LYS A 40 -19.63 6.29 11.43
N ASP A 41 -19.63 5.07 10.94
CA ASP A 41 -18.49 4.15 11.00
C ASP A 41 -18.59 3.05 9.92
N LEU A 42 -17.46 2.41 9.65
CA LEU A 42 -17.35 1.34 8.66
C LEU A 42 -18.19 0.10 9.06
N SER A 43 -18.28 -0.22 10.34
CA SER A 43 -19.05 -1.38 10.81
C SER A 43 -20.55 -1.25 10.47
N SER A 44 -21.12 -0.07 10.64
CA SER A 44 -22.51 0.24 10.24
C SER A 44 -22.73 0.05 8.74
N ILE A 45 -21.76 0.47 7.93
CA ILE A 45 -21.77 0.29 6.47
C ILE A 45 -21.78 -1.21 6.14
N LEU A 46 -20.82 -1.95 6.68
CA LEU A 46 -20.66 -3.38 6.43
C LEU A 46 -21.90 -4.19 6.86
N THR A 47 -22.44 -3.91 8.03
CA THR A 47 -23.66 -4.55 8.52
C THR A 47 -24.86 -4.25 7.62
N SER A 48 -24.95 -3.04 7.07
CA SER A 48 -26.05 -2.67 6.15
C SER A 48 -25.97 -3.40 4.80
N ILE A 49 -24.75 -3.69 4.33
CA ILE A 49 -24.53 -4.33 3.02
C ILE A 49 -24.51 -5.86 3.15
N PHE A 50 -23.80 -6.38 4.14
CA PHE A 50 -23.55 -7.81 4.33
C PHE A 50 -24.38 -8.37 5.50
N LYS A 51 -25.68 -8.14 5.49
CA LYS A 51 -26.63 -8.54 6.55
C LYS A 51 -26.55 -10.02 6.94
N ASP A 52 -26.23 -10.88 5.98
CA ASP A 52 -26.18 -12.33 6.15
C ASP A 52 -24.81 -12.84 6.64
N SER A 53 -23.84 -11.95 6.88
CA SER A 53 -22.51 -12.33 7.34
C SER A 53 -22.43 -12.28 8.86
N ALA A 54 -22.16 -13.43 9.47
CA ALA A 54 -22.26 -13.64 10.92
C ALA A 54 -21.19 -12.90 11.75
N THR A 55 -20.06 -12.50 11.15
CA THR A 55 -18.95 -11.86 11.89
C THR A 55 -18.39 -10.66 11.14
N ASN A 56 -17.80 -9.72 11.87
CA ASN A 56 -17.11 -8.56 11.31
C ASN A 56 -15.92 -8.96 10.42
N GLU A 57 -15.25 -10.06 10.73
CA GLU A 57 -14.15 -10.59 9.94
C GLU A 57 -14.59 -11.03 8.54
N LEU A 58 -15.69 -11.78 8.45
CA LEU A 58 -16.28 -12.17 7.16
C LEU A 58 -16.76 -10.96 6.36
N GLN A 59 -17.29 -9.93 7.02
CA GLN A 59 -17.69 -8.69 6.35
C GLN A 59 -16.50 -7.93 5.80
N ASN A 60 -15.41 -7.83 6.57
CA ASN A 60 -14.16 -7.21 6.13
C ASN A 60 -13.53 -7.99 4.95
N GLN A 61 -13.53 -9.32 5.01
CA GLN A 61 -13.02 -10.16 3.93
C GLN A 61 -13.84 -9.98 2.63
N LYS A 62 -15.17 -9.95 2.71
CA LYS A 62 -16.02 -9.66 1.54
C LYS A 62 -15.75 -8.27 0.95
N LEU A 63 -15.57 -7.26 1.79
CA LEU A 63 -15.24 -5.92 1.30
C LEU A 63 -13.83 -5.91 0.67
N LEU A 64 -12.88 -6.65 1.25
CA LEU A 64 -11.53 -6.81 0.69
C LEU A 64 -11.57 -7.42 -0.71
N GLU A 65 -12.33 -8.50 -0.91
CA GLU A 65 -12.52 -9.13 -2.22
C GLU A 65 -13.14 -8.15 -3.23
N LEU A 66 -14.17 -7.41 -2.82
CA LEU A 66 -14.80 -6.39 -3.66
C LEU A 66 -13.84 -5.25 -4.01
N LEU A 67 -13.01 -4.82 -3.06
CA LEU A 67 -11.99 -3.80 -3.28
C LEU A 67 -10.96 -4.27 -4.32
N GLN A 68 -10.41 -5.47 -4.11
CA GLN A 68 -9.38 -6.05 -4.97
C GLN A 68 -9.89 -6.39 -6.39
N ASN A 69 -11.18 -6.73 -6.50
CA ASN A 69 -11.81 -7.10 -7.77
C ASN A 69 -12.57 -5.96 -8.45
N ASN A 70 -12.57 -4.76 -7.87
CA ASN A 70 -13.26 -3.61 -8.46
C ASN A 70 -12.62 -3.19 -9.80
N PRO A 71 -13.37 -3.21 -10.92
CA PRO A 71 -12.81 -2.91 -12.25
C PRO A 71 -12.22 -1.51 -12.32
N THR A 72 -12.92 -0.52 -11.80
CA THR A 72 -12.48 0.89 -11.82
C THR A 72 -11.17 1.10 -11.06
N LEU A 73 -11.01 0.40 -9.92
CA LEU A 73 -9.78 0.51 -9.12
C LEU A 73 -8.62 -0.24 -9.78
N LYS A 74 -8.88 -1.34 -10.48
CA LYS A 74 -7.87 -2.05 -11.29
C LYS A 74 -7.38 -1.22 -12.48
N GLU A 75 -8.27 -0.44 -13.09
CA GLU A 75 -7.94 0.45 -14.23
C GLU A 75 -7.15 1.70 -13.81
N LEU A 76 -6.98 1.98 -12.52
CA LEU A 76 -6.18 3.11 -12.08
C LEU A 76 -4.71 3.00 -12.52
N GLY A 77 -4.23 1.79 -12.76
CA GLY A 77 -2.83 1.55 -13.12
C GLY A 77 -1.86 1.90 -11.98
N SER A 78 -0.58 1.96 -12.35
CA SER A 78 0.49 2.21 -11.40
C SER A 78 0.46 3.63 -10.81
N ILE A 79 0.60 3.73 -9.49
CA ILE A 79 0.78 5.01 -8.80
C ILE A 79 2.06 5.73 -9.24
N LYS A 80 3.11 4.95 -9.54
CA LYS A 80 4.39 5.45 -10.06
C LYS A 80 4.21 6.15 -11.40
N THR A 81 3.45 5.56 -12.33
CA THR A 81 3.12 6.19 -13.61
C THR A 81 2.34 7.48 -13.40
N SER A 82 1.34 7.47 -12.52
CA SER A 82 0.57 8.69 -12.19
C SER A 82 1.44 9.79 -11.58
N MET A 83 2.40 9.45 -10.70
CA MET A 83 3.36 10.41 -10.15
C MET A 83 4.27 11.01 -11.23
N LYS A 84 4.75 10.17 -12.16
CA LYS A 84 5.60 10.60 -13.27
C LYS A 84 4.87 11.54 -14.22
N ASP A 85 3.64 11.18 -14.60
CA ASP A 85 2.80 12.02 -15.46
C ASP A 85 2.50 13.37 -14.79
N PHE A 86 2.25 13.34 -13.48
CA PHE A 86 2.02 14.57 -12.71
C PHE A 86 3.26 15.47 -12.71
N LEU A 87 4.44 14.90 -12.45
CA LEU A 87 5.70 15.64 -12.46
C LEU A 87 5.97 16.27 -13.85
N LEU A 88 5.74 15.53 -14.93
CA LEU A 88 5.88 16.04 -16.30
C LEU A 88 4.94 17.19 -16.60
N LEU A 89 3.69 17.13 -16.16
CA LEU A 89 2.74 18.23 -16.33
C LEU A 89 3.14 19.46 -15.51
N LEU A 90 3.62 19.27 -14.27
CA LEU A 90 4.09 20.38 -13.43
C LEU A 90 5.28 21.11 -14.04
N GLN A 91 6.22 20.38 -14.65
CA GLN A 91 7.39 20.97 -15.32
C GLN A 91 7.02 21.88 -16.52
N ASN A 92 5.87 21.67 -17.12
CA ASN A 92 5.36 22.51 -18.21
C ASN A 92 4.62 23.77 -17.71
N GLU A 93 4.35 23.85 -16.40
CA GLU A 93 3.72 25.02 -15.81
C GLU A 93 4.75 26.10 -15.43
N LYS A 94 4.36 27.35 -15.55
CA LYS A 94 5.22 28.49 -15.18
C LYS A 94 5.32 28.71 -13.67
N GLN A 95 4.49 28.01 -12.91
CA GLN A 95 4.37 28.16 -11.46
C GLN A 95 4.87 26.88 -10.77
N ASN A 96 5.82 27.03 -9.86
CA ASN A 96 6.30 25.92 -9.05
C ASN A 96 5.31 25.61 -7.92
N LEU A 97 4.75 24.40 -7.91
CA LEU A 97 3.91 23.94 -6.82
C LEU A 97 4.74 23.18 -5.77
N PRO A 98 4.47 23.40 -4.47
CA PRO A 98 5.21 22.72 -3.40
C PRO A 98 5.21 21.19 -3.49
N ILE A 99 4.18 20.60 -4.09
CA ILE A 99 4.05 19.15 -4.30
C ILE A 99 5.16 18.53 -5.17
N GLU A 100 5.77 19.33 -6.05
CA GLU A 100 6.85 18.83 -6.91
C GLU A 100 8.00 18.24 -6.11
N LYS A 101 8.37 18.89 -5.00
CA LYS A 101 9.38 18.37 -4.07
C LYS A 101 8.98 17.05 -3.43
N ASN A 102 7.71 16.91 -3.04
CA ASN A 102 7.19 15.66 -2.46
C ASN A 102 7.19 14.53 -3.50
N LEU A 103 6.79 14.81 -4.75
CA LEU A 103 6.84 13.85 -5.84
C LEU A 103 8.26 13.36 -6.10
N GLN A 104 9.22 14.29 -6.23
CA GLN A 104 10.63 13.94 -6.44
C GLN A 104 11.18 13.09 -5.28
N ALA A 105 10.84 13.45 -4.04
CA ALA A 105 11.23 12.67 -2.88
C ALA A 105 10.64 11.25 -2.90
N MET A 106 9.38 11.07 -3.31
CA MET A 106 8.75 9.74 -3.44
C MET A 106 9.30 8.93 -4.60
N MET A 107 9.81 9.57 -5.65
CA MET A 107 10.34 8.93 -6.86
C MET A 107 11.86 8.71 -6.84
N GLY A 108 12.52 8.77 -5.69
CA GLY A 108 13.97 8.59 -5.58
C GLY A 108 14.46 7.19 -6.00
N ASP A 109 15.68 7.12 -6.55
CA ASP A 109 16.32 5.87 -6.97
C ASP A 109 16.65 4.98 -5.76
N ILE A 110 16.45 3.67 -5.90
CA ILE A 110 16.76 2.67 -4.88
C ILE A 110 18.23 2.71 -4.43
N LYS A 111 19.14 3.07 -5.32
CA LYS A 111 20.58 3.18 -5.01
C LYS A 111 20.91 4.18 -3.91
N ASN A 112 20.00 5.14 -3.68
CA ASN A 112 20.17 6.21 -2.70
C ASN A 112 19.29 5.99 -1.45
N ILE A 113 18.76 4.78 -1.25
CA ILE A 113 17.86 4.46 -0.15
C ILE A 113 18.61 3.63 0.89
N ASP A 114 18.77 4.22 2.07
CA ASP A 114 19.09 3.51 3.30
C ASP A 114 17.82 3.23 4.14
N ASP A 115 17.99 2.61 5.29
CA ASP A 115 16.91 2.29 6.22
C ASP A 115 16.14 3.52 6.70
N LYS A 116 16.81 4.65 6.94
CA LYS A 116 16.20 5.90 7.40
C LYS A 116 15.40 6.57 6.29
N VAL A 117 15.98 6.62 5.08
CA VAL A 117 15.30 7.16 3.89
C VAL A 117 14.08 6.31 3.56
N LEU A 118 14.20 4.98 3.58
CA LEU A 118 13.07 4.08 3.36
C LEU A 118 11.96 4.32 4.40
N LYS A 119 12.32 4.36 5.68
CA LYS A 119 11.37 4.65 6.76
C LYS A 119 10.64 5.97 6.54
N ALA A 120 11.36 7.05 6.23
CA ALA A 120 10.77 8.35 5.97
C ALA A 120 9.81 8.33 4.77
N LYS A 121 10.16 7.62 3.68
CA LYS A 121 9.29 7.43 2.50
C LYS A 121 8.01 6.67 2.86
N LEU A 122 8.12 5.59 3.63
CA LEU A 122 6.97 4.82 4.12
C LEU A 122 6.04 5.71 4.97
N GLU A 123 6.61 6.40 5.93
CA GLU A 123 5.86 7.29 6.82
C GLU A 123 5.17 8.43 6.09
N ASN A 124 5.78 8.98 5.04
CA ASN A 124 5.27 10.12 4.28
C ASN A 124 4.52 9.74 2.99
N SER A 125 4.24 8.46 2.78
CA SER A 125 3.54 7.95 1.60
C SER A 125 2.09 8.43 1.44
N GLY A 126 1.52 9.05 2.47
CA GLY A 126 0.11 9.42 2.54
C GLY A 126 -0.81 8.34 3.09
N ILE A 127 -0.36 7.10 3.15
CA ILE A 127 -1.18 5.96 3.61
C ILE A 127 -1.50 6.07 5.10
N PHE A 128 -0.63 6.67 5.89
CA PHE A 128 -0.76 6.77 7.34
C PHE A 128 -1.21 8.17 7.82
N LEU A 129 -1.57 9.10 6.93
CA LEU A 129 -1.87 10.49 7.27
C LEU A 129 -2.92 10.60 8.38
N GLU A 130 -4.08 9.98 8.20
CA GLU A 130 -5.20 10.12 9.13
C GLU A 130 -4.88 9.50 10.50
N SER A 131 -4.17 8.38 10.52
CA SER A 131 -3.75 7.74 11.77
C SER A 131 -2.72 8.58 12.53
N LYS A 132 -1.83 9.27 11.83
CA LYS A 132 -0.88 10.20 12.42
C LYS A 132 -1.58 11.43 12.99
N LEU A 133 -2.47 12.05 12.21
CA LEU A 133 -3.23 13.24 12.63
C LEU A 133 -4.08 12.97 13.88
N LYS A 134 -4.65 11.77 13.98
CA LYS A 134 -5.45 11.38 15.13
C LYS A 134 -4.68 11.32 16.45
N ASN A 135 -3.39 11.06 16.37
CA ASN A 135 -2.52 10.93 17.55
C ASN A 135 -1.86 12.26 17.93
N LEU A 136 -2.12 13.35 17.20
CA LEU A 136 -1.59 14.68 17.45
C LEU A 136 -2.67 15.62 18.01
N ASN A 137 -2.25 16.52 18.88
CA ASN A 137 -3.11 17.64 19.29
C ASN A 137 -3.18 18.67 18.15
N PRO A 138 -4.34 19.27 17.86
CA PRO A 138 -4.48 20.28 16.77
C PRO A 138 -3.52 21.49 16.91
N GLN A 139 -3.00 21.75 18.10
CA GLN A 139 -2.06 22.85 18.38
C GLN A 139 -0.58 22.43 18.37
N ASP A 140 -0.28 21.15 18.05
CA ASP A 140 1.10 20.66 18.04
C ASP A 140 1.85 21.21 16.81
N ALA A 141 3.01 21.85 17.04
CA ALA A 141 3.88 22.34 15.96
C ALA A 141 4.30 21.22 14.96
N LYS A 142 4.31 19.98 15.41
CA LYS A 142 4.59 18.81 14.56
C LYS A 142 3.54 18.58 13.46
N ILE A 143 2.34 19.12 13.60
CA ILE A 143 1.32 19.02 12.54
C ILE A 143 1.78 19.72 11.28
N GLN A 144 2.38 20.89 11.37
CA GLN A 144 2.87 21.62 10.19
C GLN A 144 3.96 20.85 9.45
N GLU A 145 4.89 20.25 10.20
CA GLU A 145 5.94 19.41 9.64
C GLU A 145 5.35 18.16 8.96
N LEU A 146 4.41 17.49 9.63
CA LEU A 146 3.72 16.32 9.09
C LEU A 146 2.99 16.66 7.80
N LEU A 147 2.18 17.73 7.79
CA LEU A 147 1.41 18.13 6.61
C LEU A 147 2.29 18.58 5.45
N SER A 148 3.47 19.15 5.72
CA SER A 148 4.41 19.57 4.67
C SER A 148 5.14 18.40 4.01
N ASN A 149 5.35 17.31 4.74
CA ASN A 149 6.12 16.15 4.27
C ASN A 149 5.24 15.01 3.74
N ASP A 150 3.98 14.92 4.19
CA ASP A 150 3.10 13.83 3.81
C ASP A 150 2.51 14.02 2.40
N PHE A 151 2.61 12.96 1.58
CA PHE A 151 2.22 13.03 0.18
C PHE A 151 0.71 13.23 -0.03
N LYS A 152 -0.15 12.59 0.78
CA LYS A 152 -1.61 12.82 0.70
C LYS A 152 -1.99 14.24 1.11
N ALA A 153 -1.37 14.76 2.17
CA ALA A 153 -1.58 16.15 2.60
C ALA A 153 -1.17 17.13 1.50
N ALA A 154 -0.02 16.88 0.83
CA ALA A 154 0.43 17.69 -0.30
C ALA A 154 -0.56 17.62 -1.48
N LEU A 155 -1.12 16.45 -1.80
CA LEU A 155 -2.16 16.31 -2.84
C LEU A 155 -3.42 17.11 -2.52
N LEU A 156 -3.91 17.04 -1.28
CA LEU A 156 -5.10 17.79 -0.84
C LEU A 156 -4.88 19.30 -0.93
N LYS A 157 -3.72 19.78 -0.50
CA LYS A 157 -3.33 21.19 -0.61
C LYS A 157 -3.23 21.62 -2.07
N THR A 158 -2.57 20.82 -2.90
CA THR A 158 -2.44 21.11 -4.34
C THR A 158 -3.80 21.18 -5.02
N LYS A 159 -4.73 20.29 -4.68
CA LYS A 159 -6.11 20.35 -5.20
C LYS A 159 -6.77 21.69 -4.91
N GLN A 160 -6.62 22.20 -3.69
CA GLN A 160 -7.14 23.49 -3.28
C GLN A 160 -6.47 24.65 -4.04
N GLU A 161 -5.15 24.59 -4.20
CA GLU A 161 -4.38 25.60 -4.97
C GLU A 161 -4.81 25.62 -6.43
N LEU A 162 -4.94 24.46 -7.08
CA LEU A 162 -5.40 24.32 -8.46
C LEU A 162 -6.84 24.84 -8.67
N GLN A 163 -7.69 24.79 -7.65
CA GLN A 163 -9.04 25.36 -7.74
C GLN A 163 -9.04 26.89 -7.78
N ASN A 164 -8.10 27.52 -7.07
CA ASN A 164 -8.07 28.96 -6.82
C ASN A 164 -7.15 29.74 -7.75
N ILE A 165 -6.20 29.07 -8.41
CA ILE A 165 -5.21 29.72 -9.29
C ILE A 165 -5.41 29.25 -10.73
N PRO A 166 -5.23 30.10 -11.74
CA PRO A 166 -5.30 29.72 -13.14
C PRO A 166 -4.01 28.94 -13.52
N PHE A 167 -4.19 27.74 -14.06
CA PHE A 167 -3.14 26.92 -14.66
C PHE A 167 -3.54 26.55 -16.08
N GLU A 168 -2.56 26.43 -16.98
CA GLU A 168 -2.80 26.07 -18.37
C GLU A 168 -3.40 24.65 -18.48
N ASN A 169 -2.83 23.70 -17.72
CA ASN A 169 -3.25 22.28 -17.71
C ASN A 169 -4.12 21.94 -16.48
N LYS A 170 -4.89 22.91 -15.95
CA LYS A 170 -5.66 22.75 -14.69
C LYS A 170 -6.49 21.48 -14.63
N ILE A 171 -7.24 21.15 -15.69
CA ILE A 171 -8.12 19.97 -15.71
C ILE A 171 -7.30 18.68 -15.62
N GLN A 172 -6.19 18.61 -16.36
CA GLN A 172 -5.32 17.44 -16.37
C GLN A 172 -4.63 17.26 -15.01
N LEU A 173 -4.14 18.35 -14.41
CA LEU A 173 -3.55 18.35 -13.07
C LEU A 173 -4.56 17.89 -12.01
N LEU A 174 -5.80 18.40 -12.04
CA LEU A 174 -6.85 17.98 -11.11
C LEU A 174 -7.19 16.49 -11.28
N ASN A 175 -7.28 15.99 -12.51
CA ASN A 175 -7.55 14.58 -12.78
C ASN A 175 -6.45 13.69 -12.22
N ILE A 176 -5.17 14.06 -12.35
CA ILE A 176 -4.06 13.29 -11.79
C ILE A 176 -4.05 13.36 -10.26
N VAL A 177 -4.31 14.51 -9.66
CA VAL A 177 -4.42 14.65 -8.20
C VAL A 177 -5.55 13.77 -7.66
N ASP A 178 -6.71 13.73 -8.34
CA ASP A 178 -7.82 12.88 -7.94
C ASP A 178 -7.51 11.39 -8.11
N LYS A 179 -6.81 11.02 -9.18
CA LYS A 179 -6.34 9.66 -9.42
C LYS A 179 -5.34 9.19 -8.35
N LEU A 180 -4.32 9.99 -8.05
CA LEU A 180 -3.33 9.71 -7.01
C LEU A 180 -3.98 9.60 -5.63
N SER A 181 -4.92 10.50 -5.32
CA SER A 181 -5.68 10.43 -4.07
C SER A 181 -6.49 9.13 -3.95
N LEU A 182 -7.13 8.70 -5.04
CA LEU A 182 -7.89 7.45 -5.08
C LEU A 182 -6.97 6.23 -4.93
N GLN A 183 -5.79 6.25 -5.55
CA GLN A 183 -4.78 5.19 -5.40
C GLN A 183 -4.26 5.09 -3.95
N ILE A 184 -4.03 6.22 -3.27
CA ILE A 184 -3.64 6.22 -1.85
C ILE A 184 -4.78 5.70 -0.97
N ASP A 185 -6.01 6.15 -1.21
CA ASP A 185 -7.20 5.70 -0.49
C ASP A 185 -7.44 4.19 -0.65
N TYR A 186 -7.10 3.63 -1.82
CA TYR A 186 -7.12 2.18 -2.06
C TYR A 186 -6.15 1.44 -1.12
N TYR A 187 -4.89 1.88 -1.03
CA TYR A 187 -3.90 1.24 -0.15
C TYR A 187 -4.23 1.43 1.33
N GLN A 188 -4.81 2.56 1.71
CA GLN A 188 -5.30 2.78 3.07
C GLN A 188 -6.39 1.77 3.45
N LEU A 189 -7.40 1.62 2.58
CA LEU A 189 -8.50 0.69 2.82
C LEU A 189 -8.01 -0.76 2.78
N LEU A 190 -7.15 -1.10 1.83
CA LEU A 190 -6.51 -2.41 1.73
C LEU A 190 -5.75 -2.77 3.00
N SER A 191 -4.94 -1.83 3.53
CA SER A 191 -4.20 -2.02 4.78
C SER A 191 -5.14 -2.30 5.96
N HIS A 192 -6.24 -1.56 6.04
CA HIS A 192 -7.21 -1.72 7.12
C HIS A 192 -7.92 -3.09 7.05
N LEU A 193 -8.40 -3.46 5.86
CA LEU A 193 -9.17 -4.69 5.67
C LEU A 193 -8.31 -5.96 5.77
N SER A 194 -7.05 -5.89 5.34
CA SER A 194 -6.11 -7.02 5.42
C SER A 194 -5.46 -7.20 6.79
N ASN A 195 -5.80 -6.35 7.76
CA ASN A 195 -5.17 -6.31 9.08
C ASN A 195 -3.62 -6.24 9.01
N GLY A 196 -3.12 -5.48 8.04
CA GLY A 196 -1.69 -5.34 7.76
C GLY A 196 -1.36 -3.92 7.29
N SER A 197 -0.19 -3.75 6.71
CA SER A 197 0.24 -2.50 6.05
C SER A 197 0.51 -2.79 4.60
N ALA A 198 -0.39 -2.39 3.71
CA ALA A 198 -0.22 -2.50 2.27
C ALA A 198 0.17 -1.15 1.68
N MET A 199 1.11 -1.16 0.73
CA MET A 199 1.66 0.06 0.19
C MET A 199 2.29 -0.17 -1.20
N TYR A 200 2.32 0.88 -2.03
CA TYR A 200 3.09 0.91 -3.26
C TYR A 200 4.60 1.02 -2.98
N ILE A 201 5.44 0.60 -3.93
CA ILE A 201 6.89 0.73 -3.81
C ILE A 201 7.30 2.21 -3.89
N PRO A 202 7.89 2.78 -2.81
CA PRO A 202 8.18 4.22 -2.73
C PRO A 202 9.56 4.59 -3.31
N TYR A 203 10.04 3.85 -4.33
CA TYR A 203 11.32 4.09 -4.99
C TYR A 203 11.31 3.55 -6.41
N GLN A 204 12.32 3.90 -7.16
CA GLN A 204 12.49 3.49 -8.56
C GLN A 204 13.80 2.73 -8.75
N PHE A 205 13.79 1.83 -9.73
CA PHE A 205 14.96 1.27 -10.37
C PHE A 205 14.60 0.94 -11.83
N ASP A 206 15.61 0.86 -12.69
CA ASP A 206 15.38 0.83 -14.13
C ASP A 206 14.47 -0.29 -14.61
N ALA A 207 14.61 -1.49 -14.03
CA ALA A 207 13.80 -2.66 -14.39
C ALA A 207 12.37 -2.62 -13.83
N LEU A 208 12.05 -1.76 -12.83
CA LEU A 208 10.74 -1.72 -12.21
C LEU A 208 9.73 -0.97 -13.08
N GLU A 209 8.63 -1.62 -13.39
CA GLU A 209 7.46 -0.97 -13.98
C GLU A 209 6.48 -0.54 -12.90
N ASP A 210 6.08 -1.49 -12.03
CA ASP A 210 5.19 -1.26 -10.90
C ASP A 210 5.53 -2.19 -9.74
N GLY A 211 4.99 -1.90 -8.56
CA GLY A 211 5.13 -2.78 -7.42
C GLY A 211 4.43 -2.29 -6.16
N SER A 212 4.15 -3.27 -5.33
CA SER A 212 3.58 -3.06 -4.00
C SER A 212 4.21 -4.02 -2.99
N PHE A 213 4.02 -3.72 -1.72
CA PHE A 213 4.31 -4.67 -0.66
C PHE A 213 3.25 -4.59 0.44
N SER A 214 3.10 -5.70 1.15
CA SER A 214 2.26 -5.76 2.34
C SER A 214 3.03 -6.39 3.49
N ILE A 215 2.85 -5.85 4.69
CA ILE A 215 3.45 -6.36 5.91
C ILE A 215 2.34 -6.75 6.87
N LYS A 216 2.40 -7.96 7.39
CA LYS A 216 1.51 -8.48 8.42
C LYS A 216 2.32 -8.96 9.61
N LYS A 217 1.79 -8.73 10.82
CA LYS A 217 2.32 -9.33 12.04
C LYS A 217 1.38 -10.46 12.45
N ASP A 218 1.94 -11.63 12.67
CA ASP A 218 1.21 -12.80 13.18
C ASP A 218 1.10 -12.76 14.71
N THR A 219 0.18 -13.57 15.26
CA THR A 219 -0.05 -13.73 16.71
C THR A 219 1.18 -14.24 17.44
N ASN A 220 2.07 -14.99 16.78
CA ASN A 220 3.30 -15.56 17.32
C ASN A 220 4.53 -14.62 17.20
N ASP A 221 4.31 -13.31 17.06
CA ASP A 221 5.39 -12.30 16.88
C ASP A 221 6.24 -12.52 15.61
N ALA A 222 5.77 -13.32 14.67
CA ALA A 222 6.33 -13.41 13.33
C ALA A 222 5.85 -12.24 12.44
N TYR A 223 6.71 -11.83 11.51
CA TYR A 223 6.37 -10.81 10.53
C TYR A 223 6.46 -11.41 9.13
N PHE A 224 5.46 -11.16 8.33
CA PHE A 224 5.44 -11.55 6.93
C PHE A 224 5.42 -10.30 6.06
N CYS A 225 6.24 -10.29 5.02
CA CYS A 225 6.24 -9.23 4.02
C CYS A 225 6.11 -9.86 2.64
N ASP A 226 5.02 -9.57 1.96
CA ASP A 226 4.81 -9.92 0.56
C ASP A 226 5.20 -8.73 -0.30
N ILE A 227 6.04 -8.95 -1.30
CA ILE A 227 6.53 -7.94 -2.25
C ILE A 227 6.14 -8.41 -3.64
N ASP A 228 5.28 -7.66 -4.29
CA ASP A 228 4.83 -7.88 -5.66
C ASP A 228 5.49 -6.86 -6.57
N LEU A 229 6.21 -7.30 -7.58
CA LEU A 229 6.89 -6.46 -8.55
C LEU A 229 6.48 -6.85 -9.96
N THR A 230 6.21 -5.88 -10.80
CA THR A 230 6.13 -6.04 -12.26
C THR A 230 7.40 -5.44 -12.87
N LEU A 231 8.19 -6.29 -13.52
CA LEU A 231 9.44 -5.92 -14.16
C LEU A 231 9.23 -5.73 -15.66
N LYS A 232 9.82 -4.69 -16.25
CA LYS A 232 9.64 -4.31 -17.67
C LYS A 232 9.95 -5.43 -18.65
N GLU A 233 11.04 -6.18 -18.41
CA GLU A 233 11.53 -7.22 -19.32
C GLU A 233 11.10 -8.63 -18.91
N TYR A 234 10.85 -8.84 -17.61
CA TYR A 234 10.64 -10.18 -17.05
C TYR A 234 9.22 -10.44 -16.56
N GLY A 235 8.36 -9.40 -16.48
CA GLY A 235 7.02 -9.51 -15.93
C GLY A 235 7.01 -9.67 -14.42
N ASP A 236 6.11 -10.50 -13.91
CA ASP A 236 5.81 -10.56 -12.49
C ASP A 236 6.86 -11.34 -11.68
N LEU A 237 7.20 -10.77 -10.54
CA LEU A 237 8.05 -11.34 -9.51
C LEU A 237 7.39 -11.14 -8.15
N HIS A 238 7.10 -12.23 -7.47
CA HIS A 238 6.58 -12.24 -6.11
C HIS A 238 7.63 -12.75 -5.13
N ILE A 239 7.84 -12.02 -4.03
CA ILE A 239 8.78 -12.38 -2.96
C ILE A 239 8.03 -12.35 -1.64
N ARG A 240 8.02 -13.46 -0.91
CA ARG A 240 7.50 -13.54 0.44
C ARG A 240 8.64 -13.70 1.43
N LEU A 241 8.72 -12.78 2.37
CA LEU A 241 9.65 -12.81 3.49
C LEU A 241 8.91 -13.23 4.76
N GLY A 242 9.46 -14.17 5.52
CA GLY A 242 8.98 -14.52 6.85
C GLY A 242 10.08 -14.29 7.88
N LEU A 243 9.88 -13.36 8.80
CA LEU A 243 10.82 -13.04 9.87
C LEU A 243 10.30 -13.60 11.20
N PHE A 244 11.04 -14.52 11.81
CA PHE A 244 10.71 -15.19 13.06
C PHE A 244 11.69 -14.78 14.15
N GLU A 245 11.21 -14.61 15.37
CA GLU A 245 12.01 -14.22 16.53
C GLU A 245 12.89 -12.98 16.27
N LYS A 246 12.47 -12.12 15.35
CA LYS A 246 13.20 -10.91 14.91
C LYS A 246 14.62 -11.20 14.40
N LYS A 247 14.93 -12.44 14.06
CA LYS A 247 16.28 -12.88 13.68
C LYS A 247 16.30 -13.84 12.49
N TYR A 248 15.39 -14.80 12.44
CA TYR A 248 15.42 -15.85 11.44
C TYR A 248 14.58 -15.47 10.24
N LEU A 249 15.18 -15.49 9.06
CA LEU A 249 14.54 -15.09 7.81
C LEU A 249 14.36 -16.28 6.87
N ASN A 250 13.14 -16.46 6.38
CA ASN A 250 12.81 -17.30 5.25
C ASN A 250 12.43 -16.43 4.05
N VAL A 251 12.84 -16.83 2.86
CA VAL A 251 12.56 -16.11 1.62
C VAL A 251 11.97 -17.08 0.60
N ASN A 252 10.76 -16.79 0.12
CA ASN A 252 10.13 -17.51 -0.96
C ASN A 252 10.06 -16.59 -2.19
N ILE A 253 10.51 -17.07 -3.34
CA ILE A 253 10.55 -16.32 -4.59
C ILE A 253 9.72 -17.06 -5.62
N SER A 254 8.84 -16.35 -6.31
CA SER A 254 7.99 -16.89 -7.36
C SER A 254 7.98 -15.97 -8.58
N THR A 255 8.20 -16.54 -9.76
CA THR A 255 8.07 -15.85 -11.04
C THR A 255 7.73 -16.86 -12.13
N PRO A 256 6.83 -16.53 -13.06
CA PRO A 256 6.55 -17.38 -14.23
C PRO A 256 7.68 -17.33 -15.27
N ASN A 257 8.57 -16.34 -15.18
CA ASN A 257 9.65 -16.15 -16.16
C ASN A 257 10.86 -17.05 -15.85
N LYS A 258 11.13 -18.00 -16.74
CA LYS A 258 12.21 -18.99 -16.57
C LYS A 258 13.60 -18.36 -16.59
N GLU A 259 13.83 -17.35 -17.44
CA GLU A 259 15.11 -16.66 -17.51
C GLU A 259 15.40 -15.89 -16.24
N LEU A 260 14.42 -15.12 -15.75
CA LEU A 260 14.54 -14.43 -14.48
C LEU A 260 14.84 -15.41 -13.33
N LYS A 261 14.11 -16.54 -13.29
CA LYS A 261 14.33 -17.58 -12.28
C LYS A 261 15.77 -18.10 -12.29
N GLN A 262 16.33 -18.38 -13.46
CA GLN A 262 17.72 -18.83 -13.59
C GLN A 262 18.73 -17.77 -13.14
N ARG A 263 18.52 -16.49 -13.51
CA ARG A 263 19.37 -15.39 -13.07
C ARG A 263 19.34 -15.21 -11.56
N LEU A 264 18.14 -15.25 -10.95
CA LEU A 264 17.97 -15.17 -9.50
C LEU A 264 18.62 -16.36 -8.80
N GLN A 265 18.51 -17.57 -9.34
CA GLN A 265 19.17 -18.75 -8.80
C GLN A 265 20.70 -18.60 -8.80
N SER A 266 21.28 -18.00 -9.84
CA SER A 266 22.73 -17.75 -9.90
C SER A 266 23.18 -16.71 -8.88
N ALA A 267 22.31 -15.79 -8.46
CA ALA A 267 22.60 -14.72 -7.49
C ALA A 267 22.24 -15.09 -6.03
N LEU A 268 21.75 -16.32 -5.77
CA LEU A 268 21.27 -16.71 -4.43
C LEU A 268 22.32 -16.60 -3.34
N GLN A 269 23.56 -16.96 -3.64
CA GLN A 269 24.64 -16.92 -2.66
C GLN A 269 24.94 -15.46 -2.26
N GLU A 270 25.00 -14.56 -3.23
CA GLU A 270 25.20 -13.15 -2.97
C GLU A 270 24.04 -12.55 -2.15
N LEU A 271 22.79 -12.86 -2.52
CA LEU A 271 21.62 -12.43 -1.74
C LEU A 271 21.69 -12.92 -0.29
N LYS A 272 22.05 -14.19 -0.07
CA LYS A 272 22.19 -14.75 1.26
C LYS A 272 23.28 -14.05 2.09
N GLU A 273 24.40 -13.73 1.49
CA GLU A 273 25.49 -13.01 2.13
C GLU A 273 25.06 -11.57 2.51
N GLN A 274 24.42 -10.87 1.59
CA GLN A 274 23.90 -9.52 1.82
C GLN A 274 22.86 -9.52 2.96
N LEU A 275 21.89 -10.42 2.94
CA LEU A 275 20.89 -10.55 4.01
C LEU A 275 21.53 -10.89 5.36
N THR A 276 22.54 -11.75 5.36
CA THR A 276 23.25 -12.12 6.59
C THR A 276 24.06 -10.95 7.15
N SER A 277 24.62 -10.10 6.30
CA SER A 277 25.35 -8.90 6.70
C SER A 277 24.50 -7.88 7.46
N THR A 278 23.16 -7.92 7.28
CA THR A 278 22.23 -7.09 8.05
C THR A 278 21.96 -7.59 9.47
N GLY A 279 22.58 -8.69 9.89
CA GLY A 279 22.40 -9.32 11.20
C GLY A 279 21.28 -10.35 11.25
N LEU A 280 20.64 -10.66 10.11
CA LEU A 280 19.60 -11.68 10.01
C LEU A 280 20.24 -13.06 9.76
N SER A 281 19.63 -14.09 10.34
CA SER A 281 19.99 -15.49 10.08
C SER A 281 19.09 -16.04 8.98
N VAL A 282 19.57 -16.07 7.74
CA VAL A 282 18.84 -16.63 6.61
C VAL A 282 18.78 -18.15 6.74
N LYS A 283 17.61 -18.70 7.02
CA LYS A 283 17.36 -20.13 7.18
C LYS A 283 17.17 -20.81 5.84
N ASP A 284 16.40 -20.19 4.97
CA ASP A 284 16.02 -20.78 3.70
C ASP A 284 15.70 -19.73 2.65
N ILE A 285 16.05 -20.01 1.39
CA ILE A 285 15.63 -19.24 0.21
C ILE A 285 15.14 -20.25 -0.82
N ARG A 286 13.84 -20.20 -1.14
CA ARG A 286 13.18 -21.15 -2.05
C ARG A 286 12.55 -20.48 -3.25
N PHE A 287 12.57 -21.19 -4.36
CA PHE A 287 11.71 -20.87 -5.50
C PHE A 287 10.46 -21.74 -5.43
N ILE A 288 9.30 -21.08 -5.35
CA ILE A 288 7.99 -21.73 -5.32
C ILE A 288 7.27 -21.55 -6.66
N ASP A 289 6.33 -22.46 -6.94
CA ASP A 289 5.53 -22.37 -8.16
C ASP A 289 4.51 -21.21 -8.04
N PRO A 290 4.35 -20.38 -9.08
CA PRO A 290 3.34 -19.31 -9.10
C PRO A 290 1.90 -19.76 -8.82
N MET A 291 1.55 -21.01 -9.16
CA MET A 291 0.23 -21.57 -8.84
C MET A 291 0.03 -21.76 -7.33
N GLN A 292 1.06 -22.06 -6.58
CA GLN A 292 0.97 -22.25 -5.13
C GLN A 292 0.81 -20.93 -4.37
N THR A 293 1.26 -19.81 -4.93
CA THR A 293 1.08 -18.48 -4.30
C THR A 293 -0.36 -17.99 -4.32
N LYS A 294 -1.17 -18.38 -5.31
CA LYS A 294 -2.59 -17.99 -5.40
C LYS A 294 -3.50 -18.71 -4.39
N TYR A 295 -3.12 -19.90 -3.96
CA TYR A 295 -3.89 -20.67 -2.96
C TYR A 295 -3.48 -20.35 -1.52
N ALA A 296 -2.29 -19.80 -1.32
CA ALA A 296 -1.77 -19.42 0.00
C ALA A 296 -2.35 -18.13 0.57
N SER A 297 -3.21 -17.40 -0.18
CA SER A 297 -3.83 -16.15 0.29
C SER A 297 -5.22 -16.33 0.92
N GLU A 298 -5.83 -17.53 0.86
CA GLU A 298 -7.21 -17.71 1.30
C GLU A 298 -7.38 -18.40 2.65
N ASP A 299 -6.43 -19.20 3.17
CA ASP A 299 -6.65 -19.96 4.42
C ASP A 299 -5.37 -20.43 5.12
N ASP A 300 -4.28 -19.70 5.05
CA ASP A 300 -3.06 -20.13 5.70
C ASP A 300 -2.85 -19.45 7.07
N ASP A 301 -3.37 -20.11 8.05
CA ASP A 301 -2.54 -20.80 9.06
C ASP A 301 -1.48 -21.67 8.34
N ILE A 302 -0.50 -21.06 7.70
CA ILE A 302 0.63 -21.78 7.14
C ILE A 302 1.34 -22.40 8.33
N LYS A 303 1.01 -23.66 8.61
CA LYS A 303 1.92 -24.60 9.20
C LYS A 303 3.11 -24.72 8.25
N LEU A 304 3.97 -23.70 8.25
CA LEU A 304 5.33 -23.83 7.75
C LEU A 304 5.92 -24.94 8.59
N GLY A 305 6.03 -26.11 7.97
CA GLY A 305 6.45 -27.33 8.62
C GLY A 305 7.79 -27.17 9.31
N PHE A 306 7.75 -26.77 10.54
CA PHE A 306 8.75 -27.07 11.54
C PHE A 306 8.26 -28.31 12.29
N GLU A 307 8.37 -29.49 11.70
CA GLU A 307 8.56 -30.70 12.49
C GLU A 307 9.96 -30.60 13.10
N VAL A 308 10.03 -30.08 14.31
CA VAL A 308 11.14 -30.32 15.20
C VAL A 308 10.91 -31.75 15.70
N LYS A 309 11.52 -32.74 15.05
CA LYS A 309 11.75 -34.05 15.70
C LYS A 309 12.71 -33.81 16.86
N ILE A 310 12.16 -33.90 18.06
CA ILE A 310 12.93 -34.04 19.31
C ILE A 310 13.63 -35.41 19.28
#